data_ba9fb4437cd0ac761baa065d59da6308
#
_entry.id   ba9fb4437cd0ac761baa065d59da6308
#
_cell.length_a   1.000
_cell.length_b   1.000
_cell.length_c   1.000
_cell.angle_alpha   90.00
_cell.angle_beta   90.00
_cell.angle_gamma   90.00
#
_symmetry.space_group_name_H-M   'P 1'
#
loop_
_entity.id
_entity.type
_entity.pdbx_description
1 polymer ?
#
loop_
_entity_poly.entity_id
_entity_poly.type
_entity_poly.pdbx_seq_one_letter_code
_entity_poly.pdbx_strand_id
1 'polypeptide(L)'
;AAQVAKLSHRAIFFGCVGNDDFARLIIERLRHEGVITDGIHVMNNAVTGTAFVSYQNPQQRDFVFNIPNSACGLFTAEHIDKDLLKQCNHLHIVGSSLFSFRMIDVMRKAITTIKSAGGTVSFDPNIRKEMLSIPEMAQALDYLIEYTDIFIPSESELPFFARHKNLSEEQIVSDLLHGGVKHVAIKRAQRGASYYKLKNGTLHAQHVAGHDIEIIDPTGAGDCFGATFITLFLSGFPAHKALQYANASGALAVMRQGP
;
A
#
# COMPACT_ATOMS: atom_id res chain seq x y z
N ALA A 1 4.03 2.70 7.18
CA ALA A 1 4.54 2.33 8.52
C ALA A 1 4.60 3.56 9.43
N ALA A 2 5.34 4.62 9.07
CA ALA A 2 5.48 5.82 9.91
C ALA A 2 4.13 6.44 10.32
N GLN A 3 3.19 6.58 9.38
CA GLN A 3 1.86 7.12 9.68
C GLN A 3 1.08 6.24 10.69
N VAL A 4 1.22 4.92 10.63
CA VAL A 4 0.60 3.99 11.60
C VAL A 4 1.20 4.21 13.00
N ALA A 5 2.53 4.35 13.08
CA ALA A 5 3.22 4.62 14.35
C ALA A 5 2.82 5.98 14.93
N LYS A 6 2.69 7.04 14.10
CA LYS A 6 2.19 8.36 14.51
C LYS A 6 0.76 8.33 15.08
N LEU A 7 -0.04 7.35 14.66
CA LEU A 7 -1.37 7.09 15.22
C LEU A 7 -1.33 6.22 16.48
N SER A 8 -0.16 6.06 17.10
CA SER A 8 0.08 5.30 18.33
C SER A 8 -0.21 3.80 18.21
N HIS A 9 -0.07 3.24 17.00
CA HIS A 9 -0.17 1.80 16.77
C HIS A 9 1.20 1.19 16.45
N ARG A 10 1.40 -0.06 16.85
CA ARG A 10 2.63 -0.80 16.49
C ARG A 10 2.68 -1.02 14.99
N ALA A 11 3.79 -0.62 14.38
CA ALA A 11 4.06 -0.86 12.98
C ALA A 11 5.43 -1.51 12.82
N ILE A 12 5.49 -2.62 12.12
CA ILE A 12 6.73 -3.31 11.74
C ILE A 12 6.92 -3.12 10.25
N PHE A 13 8.10 -2.71 9.84
CA PHE A 13 8.45 -2.61 8.42
C PHE A 13 9.30 -3.80 8.01
N PHE A 14 8.84 -4.56 7.01
CA PHE A 14 9.60 -5.64 6.38
C PHE A 14 10.15 -5.17 5.05
N GLY A 15 11.45 -5.33 4.85
CA GLY A 15 12.11 -4.90 3.64
C GLY A 15 13.61 -5.22 3.64
N CYS A 16 14.30 -4.73 2.63
CA CYS A 16 15.73 -4.95 2.49
C CYS A 16 16.43 -3.67 2.04
N VAL A 17 17.58 -3.40 2.64
CA VAL A 17 18.46 -2.27 2.32
C VAL A 17 19.89 -2.76 2.16
N GLY A 18 20.74 -1.96 1.52
CA GLY A 18 22.19 -2.20 1.47
C GLY A 18 22.88 -1.85 2.79
N ASN A 19 24.18 -2.08 2.86
CA ASN A 19 25.02 -1.60 3.96
C ASN A 19 25.68 -0.29 3.56
N ASP A 20 24.89 0.78 3.47
CA ASP A 20 25.31 2.10 3.01
C ASP A 20 24.62 3.24 3.79
N ASP A 21 25.00 4.48 3.50
CA ASP A 21 24.46 5.65 4.18
C ASP A 21 22.97 5.87 3.92
N PHE A 22 22.44 5.45 2.76
CA PHE A 22 21.01 5.50 2.49
C PHE A 22 20.23 4.55 3.41
N ALA A 23 20.76 3.35 3.64
CA ALA A 23 20.17 2.40 4.59
C ALA A 23 20.10 3.00 6.00
N ARG A 24 21.21 3.60 6.46
CA ARG A 24 21.27 4.25 7.78
C ARG A 24 20.20 5.34 7.89
N LEU A 25 20.11 6.22 6.89
CA LEU A 25 19.11 7.30 6.86
C LEU A 25 17.68 6.75 6.96
N ILE A 26 17.35 5.71 6.19
CA ILE A 26 16.02 5.08 6.18
C ILE A 26 15.71 4.47 7.55
N ILE A 27 16.62 3.67 8.09
CA ILE A 27 16.41 2.97 9.35
C ILE A 27 16.29 3.95 10.52
N GLU A 28 17.17 4.96 10.60
CA GLU A 28 17.12 5.99 11.63
C GLU A 28 15.82 6.79 11.56
N ARG A 29 15.38 7.18 10.35
CA ARG A 29 14.12 7.89 10.16
C ARG A 29 12.93 7.05 10.60
N LEU A 30 12.86 5.78 10.21
CA LEU A 30 11.77 4.88 10.62
C LEU A 30 11.74 4.70 12.13
N ARG A 31 12.90 4.51 12.78
CA ARG A 31 13.01 4.41 14.25
C ARG A 31 12.57 5.68 14.95
N HIS A 32 12.98 6.84 14.44
CA HIS A 32 12.56 8.14 14.96
C HIS A 32 11.03 8.32 14.92
N GLU A 33 10.39 7.80 13.88
CA GLU A 33 8.92 7.80 13.75
C GLU A 33 8.22 6.69 14.56
N GLY A 34 8.97 5.90 15.34
CA GLY A 34 8.42 4.83 16.19
C GLY A 34 8.12 3.51 15.47
N VAL A 35 8.64 3.32 14.25
CA VAL A 35 8.47 2.06 13.50
C VAL A 35 9.47 1.03 14.00
N ILE A 36 9.02 -0.21 14.18
CA ILE A 36 9.88 -1.36 14.47
C ILE A 36 10.61 -1.75 13.19
N THR A 37 11.94 -1.68 13.22
CA THR A 37 12.81 -1.91 12.05
C THR A 37 13.48 -3.27 12.03
N ASP A 38 13.19 -4.14 12.98
CA ASP A 38 13.78 -5.48 13.10
C ASP A 38 13.43 -6.40 11.93
N GLY A 39 12.38 -6.05 11.15
CA GLY A 39 12.03 -6.70 9.89
C GLY A 39 12.84 -6.21 8.68
N ILE A 40 13.76 -5.26 8.84
CA ILE A 40 14.63 -4.76 7.76
C ILE A 40 15.91 -5.60 7.72
N HIS A 41 16.09 -6.30 6.59
CA HIS A 41 17.32 -7.04 6.35
C HIS A 41 18.37 -6.15 5.68
N VAL A 42 19.61 -6.13 6.23
CA VAL A 42 20.72 -5.37 5.67
C VAL A 42 21.64 -6.29 4.87
N MET A 43 21.80 -6.03 3.58
CA MET A 43 22.67 -6.79 2.67
C MET A 43 24.03 -6.12 2.53
N ASN A 44 25.12 -6.83 2.87
CA ASN A 44 26.48 -6.29 2.75
C ASN A 44 27.01 -6.22 1.33
N ASN A 45 26.41 -6.95 0.39
CA ASN A 45 26.87 -7.09 -0.99
C ASN A 45 25.91 -6.42 -2.01
N ALA A 46 25.03 -5.57 -1.55
CA ALA A 46 24.10 -4.85 -2.40
C ALA A 46 23.95 -3.39 -1.92
N VAL A 47 23.57 -2.51 -2.82
CA VAL A 47 23.25 -1.10 -2.51
C VAL A 47 21.77 -0.95 -2.15
N THR A 48 21.45 0.06 -1.36
CA THR A 48 20.05 0.44 -1.10
C THR A 48 19.38 0.90 -2.39
N GLY A 49 18.14 0.43 -2.61
CA GLY A 49 17.34 0.84 -3.76
C GLY A 49 17.00 2.32 -3.70
N THR A 50 17.10 2.99 -4.84
CA THR A 50 16.83 4.42 -4.97
C THR A 50 15.80 4.68 -6.07
N ALA A 51 14.98 5.71 -5.85
CA ALA A 51 14.10 6.28 -6.86
C ALA A 51 14.37 7.78 -6.95
N PHE A 52 14.79 8.23 -8.13
CA PHE A 52 15.00 9.64 -8.40
C PHE A 52 13.76 10.22 -9.07
N VAL A 53 13.33 11.39 -8.60
CA VAL A 53 12.18 12.10 -9.17
C VAL A 53 12.71 13.30 -9.94
N SER A 54 12.36 13.41 -11.22
CA SER A 54 12.62 14.59 -12.05
C SER A 54 11.31 15.32 -12.28
N TYR A 55 11.27 16.60 -11.97
CA TYR A 55 10.11 17.46 -12.18
C TYR A 55 10.33 18.23 -13.49
N GLN A 56 9.52 17.97 -14.50
CA GLN A 56 9.50 18.77 -15.74
C GLN A 56 8.67 20.04 -15.55
N ASN A 57 7.62 19.95 -14.75
CA ASN A 57 6.78 21.04 -14.24
C ASN A 57 6.07 20.56 -12.97
N PRO A 58 5.35 21.43 -12.21
CA PRO A 58 4.68 21.04 -10.97
C PRO A 58 3.70 19.86 -11.08
N GLN A 59 3.18 19.60 -12.28
CA GLN A 59 2.20 18.52 -12.52
C GLN A 59 2.79 17.29 -13.20
N GLN A 60 4.00 17.40 -13.77
CA GLN A 60 4.62 16.31 -14.55
C GLN A 60 5.93 15.87 -13.91
N ARG A 61 5.95 14.61 -13.49
CA ARG A 61 7.08 13.97 -12.83
C ARG A 61 7.46 12.71 -13.57
N ASP A 62 8.76 12.50 -13.72
CA ASP A 62 9.35 11.26 -14.20
C ASP A 62 10.14 10.61 -13.07
N PHE A 63 10.14 9.28 -13.04
CA PHE A 63 10.85 8.49 -12.05
C PHE A 63 11.95 7.67 -12.72
N VAL A 64 13.12 7.66 -12.10
CA VAL A 64 14.21 6.74 -12.44
C VAL A 64 14.41 5.81 -11.26
N PHE A 65 14.10 4.53 -11.46
CA PHE A 65 14.22 3.51 -10.44
C PHE A 65 15.51 2.72 -10.57
N ASN A 66 16.29 2.66 -9.50
CA ASN A 66 17.44 1.76 -9.36
C ASN A 66 17.09 0.67 -8.35
N ILE A 67 16.17 -0.24 -8.74
CA ILE A 67 15.60 -1.25 -7.86
C ILE A 67 16.05 -2.67 -8.21
N PRO A 68 16.03 -3.13 -9.47
CA PRO A 68 16.20 -4.55 -9.79
C PRO A 68 17.51 -5.18 -9.27
N ASN A 69 18.61 -4.41 -9.26
CA ASN A 69 19.92 -4.86 -8.81
C ASN A 69 20.30 -4.34 -7.41
N SER A 70 19.37 -3.74 -6.71
CA SER A 70 19.55 -3.26 -5.34
C SER A 70 19.15 -4.30 -4.31
N ALA A 71 19.41 -4.03 -3.05
CA ALA A 71 19.04 -4.91 -1.93
C ALA A 71 17.54 -5.25 -1.95
N CYS A 72 16.64 -4.28 -2.24
CA CYS A 72 15.21 -4.59 -2.33
C CYS A 72 14.87 -5.47 -3.54
N GLY A 73 15.57 -5.37 -4.66
CA GLY A 73 15.41 -6.27 -5.82
C GLY A 73 15.89 -7.71 -5.54
N LEU A 74 16.80 -7.87 -4.58
CA LEU A 74 17.34 -9.15 -4.15
C LEU A 74 16.60 -9.75 -2.94
N PHE A 75 15.60 -9.06 -2.42
CA PHE A 75 14.81 -9.51 -1.27
C PHE A 75 14.04 -10.78 -1.62
N THR A 76 14.16 -11.80 -0.78
CA THR A 76 13.51 -13.11 -0.97
C THR A 76 12.70 -13.50 0.26
N ALA A 77 11.88 -14.53 0.12
CA ALA A 77 11.09 -15.06 1.22
C ALA A 77 11.94 -15.58 2.41
N GLU A 78 13.21 -15.92 2.20
CA GLU A 78 14.13 -16.35 3.26
C GLU A 78 14.48 -15.22 4.22
N HIS A 79 14.50 -13.97 3.74
CA HIS A 79 14.81 -12.79 4.55
C HIS A 79 13.66 -12.36 5.48
N ILE A 80 12.46 -12.97 5.35
CA ILE A 80 11.37 -12.68 6.28
C ILE A 80 11.55 -13.46 7.58
N ASP A 81 11.70 -12.73 8.67
CA ASP A 81 11.59 -13.27 10.02
C ASP A 81 10.14 -13.69 10.30
N LYS A 82 9.91 -15.01 10.35
CA LYS A 82 8.57 -15.58 10.57
C LYS A 82 8.06 -15.31 11.99
N ASP A 83 8.93 -15.27 12.97
CA ASP A 83 8.52 -15.12 14.37
C ASP A 83 8.15 -13.66 14.66
N LEU A 84 8.83 -12.72 14.01
CA LEU A 84 8.43 -11.32 14.00
C LEU A 84 7.10 -11.12 13.25
N LEU A 85 6.93 -11.78 12.10
CA LEU A 85 5.70 -11.68 11.32
C LEU A 85 4.48 -12.27 12.04
N LYS A 86 4.64 -13.36 12.80
CA LYS A 86 3.57 -13.93 13.64
C LYS A 86 3.07 -13.01 14.74
N GLN A 87 3.83 -11.98 15.11
CA GLN A 87 3.38 -10.96 16.07
C GLN A 87 2.40 -9.95 15.45
N CYS A 88 2.20 -10.00 14.13
CA CYS A 88 1.32 -9.10 13.40
C CYS A 88 -0.06 -9.75 13.22
N ASN A 89 -1.11 -8.98 13.41
CA ASN A 89 -2.50 -9.38 13.14
C ASN A 89 -3.04 -8.78 11.83
N HIS A 90 -2.27 -7.92 11.19
CA HIS A 90 -2.61 -7.31 9.91
C HIS A 90 -1.36 -7.12 9.04
N LEU A 91 -1.50 -7.39 7.74
CA LEU A 91 -0.48 -7.16 6.73
C LEU A 91 -0.97 -6.13 5.72
N HIS A 92 -0.22 -5.06 5.53
CA HIS A 92 -0.47 -4.09 4.45
C HIS A 92 0.54 -4.30 3.32
N ILE A 93 0.05 -4.47 2.11
CA ILE A 93 0.85 -4.65 0.90
C ILE A 93 0.64 -3.44 -0.01
N VAL A 94 1.76 -2.87 -0.49
CA VAL A 94 1.76 -1.82 -1.51
C VAL A 94 2.26 -2.42 -2.81
N GLY A 95 1.45 -2.35 -3.87
CA GLY A 95 1.73 -3.01 -5.15
C GLY A 95 2.99 -2.49 -5.84
N SER A 96 3.37 -1.23 -5.64
CA SER A 96 4.65 -0.71 -6.17
C SER A 96 5.89 -1.45 -5.66
N SER A 97 5.76 -2.34 -4.67
CA SER A 97 6.81 -3.26 -4.24
C SER A 97 6.94 -4.49 -5.14
N LEU A 98 6.00 -4.74 -6.05
CA LEU A 98 5.97 -5.89 -6.96
C LEU A 98 6.84 -5.65 -8.21
N PHE A 99 8.11 -5.46 -8.04
CA PHE A 99 9.05 -5.21 -9.16
C PHE A 99 9.82 -6.46 -9.62
N SER A 100 9.52 -7.63 -9.05
CA SER A 100 10.10 -8.91 -9.48
C SER A 100 9.23 -10.09 -9.03
N PHE A 101 9.37 -11.24 -9.70
CA PHE A 101 8.70 -12.49 -9.29
C PHE A 101 9.13 -12.97 -7.90
N ARG A 102 10.34 -12.66 -7.45
CA ARG A 102 10.80 -12.96 -6.08
C ARG A 102 9.92 -12.30 -5.02
N MET A 103 9.46 -11.08 -5.29
CA MET A 103 8.55 -10.38 -4.39
C MET A 103 7.19 -11.07 -4.28
N ILE A 104 6.75 -11.79 -5.31
CA ILE A 104 5.52 -12.59 -5.25
C ILE A 104 5.65 -13.69 -4.19
N ASP A 105 6.79 -14.39 -4.13
CA ASP A 105 7.04 -15.42 -3.12
C ASP A 105 7.19 -14.83 -1.71
N VAL A 106 7.78 -13.64 -1.59
CA VAL A 106 7.81 -12.86 -0.33
C VAL A 106 6.39 -12.60 0.15
N MET A 107 5.53 -12.08 -0.73
CA MET A 107 4.13 -11.76 -0.43
C MET A 107 3.33 -13.03 -0.07
N ARG A 108 3.50 -14.12 -0.82
CA ARG A 108 2.87 -15.42 -0.52
C ARG A 108 3.21 -15.91 0.87
N LYS A 109 4.49 -15.89 1.24
CA LYS A 109 4.93 -16.30 2.58
C LYS A 109 4.30 -15.42 3.66
N ALA A 110 4.32 -14.10 3.47
CA ALA A 110 3.76 -13.15 4.42
C ALA A 110 2.24 -13.34 4.57
N ILE A 111 1.50 -13.39 3.46
CA ILE A 111 0.05 -13.60 3.43
C ILE A 111 -0.32 -14.91 4.13
N THR A 112 0.33 -16.02 3.75
CA THR A 112 0.05 -17.34 4.33
C THR A 112 0.27 -17.32 5.84
N THR A 113 1.36 -16.69 6.32
CA THR A 113 1.66 -16.62 7.75
C THR A 113 0.60 -15.82 8.51
N ILE A 114 0.21 -14.65 8.01
CA ILE A 114 -0.81 -13.80 8.62
C ILE A 114 -2.20 -14.46 8.59
N LYS A 115 -2.62 -15.01 7.45
CA LYS A 115 -3.93 -15.67 7.31
C LYS A 115 -4.03 -16.92 8.17
N SER A 116 -2.97 -17.72 8.28
CA SER A 116 -2.94 -18.92 9.14
C SER A 116 -3.09 -18.58 10.63
N ALA A 117 -2.70 -17.37 11.03
CA ALA A 117 -2.88 -16.85 12.38
C ALA A 117 -4.24 -16.14 12.60
N GLY A 118 -5.16 -16.18 11.59
CA GLY A 118 -6.45 -15.49 11.65
C GLY A 118 -6.36 -13.98 11.41
N GLY A 119 -5.23 -13.47 10.95
CA GLY A 119 -5.02 -12.06 10.62
C GLY A 119 -5.67 -11.65 9.30
N THR A 120 -5.60 -10.35 9.02
CA THR A 120 -6.18 -9.72 7.84
C THR A 120 -5.12 -9.13 6.91
N VAL A 121 -5.48 -8.94 5.64
CA VAL A 121 -4.62 -8.39 4.61
C VAL A 121 -5.28 -7.18 3.97
N SER A 122 -4.54 -6.08 3.84
CA SER A 122 -4.94 -4.95 2.99
C SER A 122 -3.97 -4.77 1.83
N PHE A 123 -4.52 -4.32 0.71
CA PHE A 123 -3.75 -4.12 -0.51
C PHE A 123 -4.05 -2.75 -1.13
N ASP A 124 -3.01 -1.94 -1.31
CA ASP A 124 -2.98 -0.73 -2.13
C ASP A 124 -2.23 -1.04 -3.43
N PRO A 125 -2.87 -1.06 -4.59
CA PRO A 125 -2.22 -1.41 -5.84
C PRO A 125 -1.03 -0.52 -6.19
N ASN A 126 -1.17 0.77 -5.99
CA ASN A 126 -0.15 1.77 -6.31
C ASN A 126 0.60 1.44 -7.61
N ILE A 127 -0.19 1.18 -8.69
CA ILE A 127 0.30 0.68 -9.97
C ILE A 127 1.20 1.72 -10.63
N ARG A 128 2.38 1.27 -11.06
CA ARG A 128 3.32 2.05 -11.86
C ARG A 128 3.39 1.47 -13.26
N LYS A 129 3.57 2.33 -14.28
CA LYS A 129 3.60 1.91 -15.70
C LYS A 129 4.67 0.85 -15.95
N GLU A 130 5.81 0.97 -15.27
CA GLU A 130 6.94 0.06 -15.37
C GLU A 130 6.61 -1.37 -14.90
N MET A 131 5.67 -1.50 -13.97
CA MET A 131 5.23 -2.80 -13.47
C MET A 131 4.40 -3.56 -14.51
N LEU A 132 3.67 -2.85 -15.35
CA LEU A 132 2.76 -3.45 -16.35
C LEU A 132 3.54 -4.19 -17.46
N SER A 133 4.83 -3.96 -17.59
CA SER A 133 5.71 -4.68 -18.53
C SER A 133 6.24 -6.01 -17.99
N ILE A 134 6.00 -6.33 -16.71
CA ILE A 134 6.41 -7.59 -16.08
C ILE A 134 5.36 -8.66 -16.44
N PRO A 135 5.73 -9.73 -17.16
CA PRO A 135 4.76 -10.72 -17.66
C PRO A 135 3.90 -11.36 -16.57
N GLU A 136 4.49 -11.60 -15.40
CA GLU A 136 3.82 -12.25 -14.26
C GLU A 136 2.97 -11.30 -13.42
N MET A 137 2.96 -10.00 -13.73
CA MET A 137 2.29 -8.98 -12.91
C MET A 137 0.79 -9.23 -12.78
N ALA A 138 0.11 -9.59 -13.88
CA ALA A 138 -1.32 -9.87 -13.85
C ALA A 138 -1.64 -11.01 -12.88
N GLN A 139 -0.87 -12.10 -12.94
CA GLN A 139 -1.05 -13.25 -12.02
C GLN A 139 -0.74 -12.88 -10.57
N ALA A 140 0.24 -12.00 -10.34
CA ALA A 140 0.56 -11.49 -9.01
C ALA A 140 -0.58 -10.65 -8.43
N LEU A 141 -1.17 -9.77 -9.23
CA LEU A 141 -2.30 -8.94 -8.82
C LEU A 141 -3.55 -9.79 -8.54
N ASP A 142 -3.84 -10.79 -9.38
CA ASP A 142 -4.93 -11.75 -9.17
C ASP A 142 -4.75 -12.50 -7.85
N TYR A 143 -3.54 -13.02 -7.61
CA TYR A 143 -3.21 -13.68 -6.35
C TYR A 143 -3.40 -12.76 -5.14
N LEU A 144 -2.92 -11.51 -5.21
CA LEU A 144 -3.08 -10.56 -4.10
C LEU A 144 -4.55 -10.25 -3.81
N ILE A 145 -5.35 -10.04 -4.84
CA ILE A 145 -6.79 -9.78 -4.69
C ILE A 145 -7.51 -10.94 -4.02
N GLU A 146 -7.19 -12.19 -4.39
CA GLU A 146 -7.79 -13.40 -3.80
C GLU A 146 -7.64 -13.44 -2.28
N TYR A 147 -6.52 -12.96 -1.74
CA TYR A 147 -6.24 -13.00 -0.29
C TYR A 147 -6.47 -11.67 0.42
N THR A 148 -6.95 -10.65 -0.28
CA THR A 148 -7.17 -9.31 0.26
C THR A 148 -8.51 -9.20 0.99
N ASP A 149 -8.48 -8.74 2.24
CA ASP A 149 -9.69 -8.38 3.00
C ASP A 149 -10.10 -6.92 2.76
N ILE A 150 -9.12 -6.00 2.66
CA ILE A 150 -9.35 -4.56 2.50
C ILE A 150 -8.59 -4.09 1.26
N PHE A 151 -9.29 -3.68 0.23
CA PHE A 151 -8.71 -3.21 -1.03
C PHE A 151 -8.79 -1.67 -1.11
N ILE A 152 -7.66 -1.01 -1.43
CA ILE A 152 -7.56 0.46 -1.37
C ILE A 152 -7.00 1.03 -2.68
N PRO A 153 -7.70 0.88 -3.81
CA PRO A 153 -7.25 1.43 -5.08
C PRO A 153 -7.50 2.94 -5.18
N SER A 154 -6.80 3.59 -6.09
CA SER A 154 -7.30 4.83 -6.68
C SER A 154 -8.37 4.53 -7.73
N GLU A 155 -9.18 5.54 -8.06
CA GLU A 155 -10.21 5.42 -9.10
C GLU A 155 -9.61 5.01 -10.46
N SER A 156 -8.43 5.51 -10.81
CA SER A 156 -7.74 5.17 -12.05
C SER A 156 -7.14 3.75 -12.07
N GLU A 157 -6.94 3.15 -10.90
CA GLU A 157 -6.41 1.79 -10.79
C GLU A 157 -7.50 0.72 -10.82
N LEU A 158 -8.72 1.08 -10.42
CA LEU A 158 -9.82 0.12 -10.31
C LEU A 158 -10.08 -0.67 -11.61
N PRO A 159 -10.04 -0.06 -12.82
CA PRO A 159 -10.25 -0.79 -14.08
C PRO A 159 -9.26 -1.92 -14.35
N PHE A 160 -8.05 -1.89 -13.76
CA PHE A 160 -7.08 -2.99 -13.92
C PHE A 160 -7.54 -4.30 -13.25
N PHE A 161 -8.49 -4.21 -12.34
CA PHE A 161 -9.07 -5.35 -11.61
C PHE A 161 -10.44 -5.78 -12.16
N ALA A 162 -10.87 -5.21 -13.28
CA ALA A 162 -12.11 -5.58 -13.94
C ALA A 162 -11.96 -6.93 -14.65
N ARG A 163 -12.87 -7.87 -14.40
CA ARG A 163 -12.91 -9.18 -15.09
C ARG A 163 -13.22 -9.05 -16.58
N HIS A 164 -13.95 -8.00 -16.95
CA HIS A 164 -14.37 -7.72 -18.32
C HIS A 164 -14.17 -6.23 -18.64
N LYS A 165 -14.00 -5.93 -19.94
CA LYS A 165 -13.91 -4.53 -20.42
C LYS A 165 -15.26 -3.82 -20.26
N ASN A 166 -15.21 -2.51 -20.07
CA ASN A 166 -16.37 -1.62 -20.01
C ASN A 166 -17.35 -1.86 -18.83
N LEU A 167 -16.89 -2.42 -17.73
CA LEU A 167 -17.68 -2.48 -16.50
C LEU A 167 -17.72 -1.10 -15.84
N SER A 168 -18.86 -0.76 -15.23
CA SER A 168 -18.96 0.38 -14.34
C SER A 168 -18.16 0.16 -13.05
N GLU A 169 -17.84 1.24 -12.35
CA GLU A 169 -17.18 1.16 -11.04
C GLU A 169 -17.95 0.23 -10.08
N GLU A 170 -19.26 0.38 -10.00
CA GLU A 170 -20.11 -0.43 -9.12
C GLU A 170 -20.09 -1.91 -9.48
N GLN A 171 -20.02 -2.24 -10.77
CA GLN A 171 -19.89 -3.63 -11.24
C GLN A 171 -18.54 -4.22 -10.85
N ILE A 172 -17.44 -3.48 -11.06
CA ILE A 172 -16.09 -3.94 -10.67
C ILE A 172 -16.03 -4.16 -9.16
N VAL A 173 -16.51 -3.20 -8.38
CA VAL A 173 -16.54 -3.30 -6.92
C VAL A 173 -17.40 -4.47 -6.45
N SER A 174 -18.56 -4.66 -7.07
CA SER A 174 -19.45 -5.79 -6.76
C SER A 174 -18.77 -7.13 -7.04
N ASP A 175 -18.07 -7.26 -8.18
CA ASP A 175 -17.33 -8.46 -8.55
C ASP A 175 -16.20 -8.77 -7.54
N LEU A 176 -15.44 -7.73 -7.12
CA LEU A 176 -14.40 -7.86 -6.12
C LEU A 176 -14.94 -8.33 -4.77
N LEU A 177 -16.05 -7.74 -4.32
CA LEU A 177 -16.67 -8.08 -3.04
C LEU A 177 -17.28 -9.50 -3.06
N HIS A 178 -17.90 -9.93 -4.15
CA HIS A 178 -18.37 -11.32 -4.32
C HIS A 178 -17.21 -12.30 -4.48
N GLY A 179 -16.06 -11.84 -4.98
CA GLY A 179 -14.82 -12.60 -5.12
C GLY A 179 -14.05 -12.84 -3.82
N GLY A 180 -14.48 -12.25 -2.69
CA GLY A 180 -13.86 -12.49 -1.38
C GLY A 180 -13.26 -11.26 -0.68
N VAL A 181 -13.06 -10.15 -1.39
CA VAL A 181 -12.71 -8.87 -0.77
C VAL A 181 -13.86 -8.44 0.15
N LYS A 182 -13.56 -8.06 1.39
CA LYS A 182 -14.59 -7.67 2.36
C LYS A 182 -14.93 -6.19 2.34
N HIS A 183 -13.93 -5.37 2.03
CA HIS A 183 -14.02 -3.91 2.06
C HIS A 183 -13.24 -3.29 0.91
N VAL A 184 -13.83 -2.34 0.21
CA VAL A 184 -13.15 -1.55 -0.83
C VAL A 184 -13.21 -0.08 -0.47
N ALA A 185 -12.05 0.60 -0.42
CA ALA A 185 -11.94 2.04 -0.17
C ALA A 185 -11.25 2.72 -1.36
N ILE A 186 -11.99 3.41 -2.20
CA ILE A 186 -11.48 4.04 -3.43
C ILE A 186 -11.01 5.46 -3.14
N LYS A 187 -9.75 5.75 -3.44
CA LYS A 187 -9.15 7.08 -3.38
C LYS A 187 -9.54 7.89 -4.63
N ARG A 188 -10.03 9.13 -4.45
CA ARG A 188 -10.51 9.99 -5.54
C ARG A 188 -9.82 11.35 -5.60
N ALA A 189 -8.61 11.43 -5.07
CA ALA A 189 -7.83 12.66 -4.97
C ALA A 189 -8.64 13.81 -4.32
N GLN A 190 -8.74 14.96 -4.97
CA GLN A 190 -9.48 16.13 -4.45
C GLN A 190 -10.97 15.87 -4.22
N ARG A 191 -11.56 14.87 -4.89
CA ARG A 191 -12.96 14.49 -4.70
C ARG A 191 -13.21 13.65 -3.44
N GLY A 192 -12.17 13.30 -2.69
CA GLY A 192 -12.26 12.54 -1.45
C GLY A 192 -12.14 11.05 -1.63
N ALA A 193 -13.03 10.27 -1.02
CA ALA A 193 -12.98 8.82 -1.07
C ALA A 193 -14.35 8.16 -0.94
N SER A 194 -14.48 6.95 -1.48
CA SER A 194 -15.68 6.12 -1.36
C SER A 194 -15.35 4.77 -0.73
N TYR A 195 -16.24 4.28 0.11
CA TYR A 195 -16.15 2.98 0.75
C TYR A 195 -17.32 2.11 0.36
N TYR A 196 -17.04 0.83 0.09
CA TYR A 196 -18.01 -0.17 -0.33
C TYR A 196 -17.86 -1.44 0.48
N LYS A 197 -19.01 -2.08 0.78
CA LYS A 197 -19.09 -3.43 1.33
C LYS A 197 -20.40 -4.09 0.91
N LEU A 198 -20.47 -5.41 1.01
CA LEU A 198 -21.75 -6.12 0.98
C LEU A 198 -22.39 -6.14 2.37
N LYS A 199 -23.70 -5.91 2.42
CA LYS A 199 -24.52 -6.13 3.61
C LYS A 199 -25.76 -6.92 3.18
N ASN A 200 -25.89 -8.13 3.68
CA ASN A 200 -26.95 -9.06 3.28
C ASN A 200 -27.03 -9.26 1.75
N GLY A 201 -25.86 -9.38 1.07
CA GLY A 201 -25.76 -9.53 -0.38
C GLY A 201 -25.99 -8.24 -1.20
N THR A 202 -26.32 -7.12 -0.56
CA THR A 202 -26.55 -5.84 -1.24
C THR A 202 -25.33 -4.94 -1.12
N LEU A 203 -24.95 -4.27 -2.21
CA LEU A 203 -23.86 -3.30 -2.25
C LEU A 203 -24.25 -2.05 -1.45
N HIS A 204 -23.47 -1.74 -0.43
CA HIS A 204 -23.57 -0.51 0.34
C HIS A 204 -22.39 0.39 0.03
N ALA A 205 -22.67 1.65 -0.32
CA ALA A 205 -21.68 2.68 -0.62
C ALA A 205 -21.76 3.83 0.40
N GLN A 206 -20.62 4.42 0.72
CA GLN A 206 -20.50 5.66 1.48
C GLN A 206 -19.45 6.54 0.79
N HIS A 207 -19.72 7.81 0.65
CA HIS A 207 -18.77 8.78 0.10
C HIS A 207 -18.47 9.86 1.12
N VAL A 208 -17.19 10.27 1.17
CA VAL A 208 -16.73 11.41 1.96
C VAL A 208 -15.97 12.35 1.03
N ALA A 209 -16.41 13.60 0.97
CA ALA A 209 -15.77 14.62 0.17
C ALA A 209 -14.33 14.88 0.61
N GLY A 210 -13.48 15.28 -0.32
CA GLY A 210 -12.12 15.70 -0.05
C GLY A 210 -12.06 17.11 0.56
N HIS A 211 -10.84 17.59 0.72
CA HIS A 211 -10.58 18.94 1.21
C HIS A 211 -10.12 19.83 0.05
N ASP A 212 -10.63 21.05 0.01
CA ASP A 212 -10.14 22.07 -0.92
C ASP A 212 -8.87 22.70 -0.37
N ILE A 213 -7.74 22.30 -0.92
CA ILE A 213 -6.40 22.69 -0.47
C ILE A 213 -5.48 22.94 -1.65
N GLU A 214 -4.47 23.75 -1.45
CA GLU A 214 -3.36 23.90 -2.39
C GLU A 214 -2.43 22.67 -2.32
N ILE A 215 -2.16 22.06 -3.46
CA ILE A 215 -1.26 20.90 -3.58
C ILE A 215 0.14 21.39 -3.92
N ILE A 216 1.09 21.19 -3.00
CA ILE A 216 2.51 21.45 -3.20
C ILE A 216 3.20 20.21 -3.79
N ASP A 217 3.05 19.05 -3.15
CA ASP A 217 3.60 17.78 -3.63
C ASP A 217 2.64 16.62 -3.33
N PRO A 218 2.10 15.92 -4.34
CA PRO A 218 1.18 14.81 -4.11
C PRO A 218 1.86 13.51 -3.63
N THR A 219 3.18 13.51 -3.42
CA THR A 219 3.93 12.32 -2.98
C THR A 219 3.53 11.91 -1.55
N GLY A 220 3.20 10.63 -1.36
CA GLY A 220 2.85 10.08 -0.04
C GLY A 220 1.40 10.29 0.38
N ALA A 221 0.58 11.05 -0.36
CA ALA A 221 -0.84 11.26 -0.03
C ALA A 221 -1.62 9.95 0.07
N GLY A 222 -1.44 9.05 -0.92
CA GLY A 222 -2.06 7.72 -0.93
C GLY A 222 -1.63 6.87 0.25
N ASP A 223 -0.33 6.89 0.58
CA ASP A 223 0.23 6.13 1.69
C ASP A 223 -0.30 6.64 3.04
N CYS A 224 -0.38 7.97 3.22
CA CYS A 224 -0.97 8.58 4.42
C CYS A 224 -2.45 8.26 4.54
N PHE A 225 -3.20 8.35 3.43
CA PHE A 225 -4.61 7.95 3.37
C PHE A 225 -4.79 6.48 3.77
N GLY A 226 -4.10 5.57 3.08
CA GLY A 226 -4.22 4.12 3.30
C GLY A 226 -3.87 3.73 4.73
N ALA A 227 -2.73 4.22 5.25
CA ALA A 227 -2.30 3.95 6.61
C ALA A 227 -3.31 4.46 7.65
N THR A 228 -3.84 5.68 7.48
CA THR A 228 -4.84 6.25 8.41
C THR A 228 -6.16 5.50 8.34
N PHE A 229 -6.66 5.21 7.12
CA PHE A 229 -7.89 4.45 6.95
C PHE A 229 -7.81 3.08 7.61
N ILE A 230 -6.77 2.30 7.29
CA ILE A 230 -6.59 0.93 7.82
C ILE A 230 -6.50 0.96 9.34
N THR A 231 -5.67 1.85 9.89
CA THR A 231 -5.44 1.92 11.34
C THR A 231 -6.73 2.19 12.08
N LEU A 232 -7.48 3.22 11.70
CA LEU A 232 -8.73 3.58 12.36
C LEU A 232 -9.84 2.55 12.13
N PHE A 233 -9.94 2.02 10.91
CA PHE A 233 -10.95 1.03 10.57
C PHE A 233 -10.74 -0.28 11.37
N LEU A 234 -9.51 -0.77 11.47
CA LEU A 234 -9.19 -1.95 12.28
C LEU A 234 -9.30 -1.70 13.79
N SER A 235 -9.21 -0.45 14.22
CA SER A 235 -9.48 -0.05 15.60
C SER A 235 -10.99 0.09 15.92
N GLY A 236 -11.87 -0.26 14.98
CA GLY A 236 -13.32 -0.27 15.17
C GLY A 236 -14.03 1.05 14.86
N PHE A 237 -13.34 2.04 14.30
CA PHE A 237 -14.04 3.26 13.84
C PHE A 237 -15.00 2.93 12.69
N PRO A 238 -16.18 3.57 12.64
CA PRO A 238 -17.08 3.48 11.49
C PRO A 238 -16.36 3.91 10.20
N ALA A 239 -16.61 3.21 9.08
CA ALA A 239 -15.91 3.44 7.83
C ALA A 239 -15.94 4.91 7.37
N HIS A 240 -17.09 5.60 7.51
CA HIS A 240 -17.21 7.02 7.15
C HIS A 240 -16.28 7.92 7.97
N LYS A 241 -16.08 7.61 9.27
CA LYS A 241 -15.16 8.35 10.14
C LYS A 241 -13.71 8.05 9.76
N ALA A 242 -13.37 6.78 9.52
CA ALA A 242 -12.05 6.41 9.04
C ALA A 242 -11.71 7.10 7.71
N LEU A 243 -12.67 7.20 6.76
CA LEU A 243 -12.50 7.96 5.52
C LEU A 243 -12.29 9.47 5.75
N GLN A 244 -13.04 10.09 6.68
CA GLN A 244 -12.86 11.50 7.00
C GLN A 244 -11.43 11.80 7.45
N TYR A 245 -10.92 11.03 8.40
CA TYR A 245 -9.55 11.18 8.90
C TYR A 245 -8.50 10.82 7.82
N ALA A 246 -8.77 9.81 7.01
CA ALA A 246 -7.88 9.43 5.91
C ALA A 246 -7.76 10.53 4.85
N ASN A 247 -8.89 11.15 4.45
CA ASN A 247 -8.90 12.30 3.54
C ASN A 247 -8.10 13.47 4.13
N ALA A 248 -8.30 13.80 5.42
CA ALA A 248 -7.54 14.86 6.08
C ALA A 248 -6.04 14.54 6.14
N SER A 249 -5.66 13.29 6.43
CA SER A 249 -4.27 12.86 6.46
C SER A 249 -3.60 12.96 5.09
N GLY A 250 -4.28 12.51 4.03
CA GLY A 250 -3.80 12.66 2.65
C GLY A 250 -3.69 14.13 2.23
N ALA A 251 -4.65 14.97 2.61
CA ALA A 251 -4.64 16.41 2.36
C ALA A 251 -3.43 17.10 3.03
N LEU A 252 -3.18 16.82 4.30
CA LEU A 252 -2.03 17.37 5.02
C LEU A 252 -0.69 16.94 4.41
N ALA A 253 -0.60 15.72 3.88
CA ALA A 253 0.62 15.23 3.24
C ALA A 253 1.00 16.05 2.01
N VAL A 254 0.02 16.48 1.20
CA VAL A 254 0.29 17.20 -0.07
C VAL A 254 0.55 18.70 0.10
N MET A 255 0.35 19.25 1.30
CA MET A 255 0.57 20.68 1.59
C MET A 255 2.03 21.05 1.86
N ARG A 256 2.97 20.11 1.70
CA ARG A 256 4.40 20.32 1.89
C ARG A 256 5.19 19.48 0.88
N GLN A 257 6.43 19.87 0.64
CA GLN A 257 7.34 19.15 -0.24
C GLN A 257 7.87 17.88 0.44
N GLY A 258 7.85 16.78 -0.28
CA GLY A 258 8.35 15.47 0.14
C GLY A 258 7.39 14.71 1.06
N PRO A 259 7.57 13.38 1.17
CA PRO A 259 6.76 12.50 2.01
C PRO A 259 7.10 12.57 3.50
#